data_3c0e337e419c77a8ac88491c05843b3c
#
_entry.id   3c0e337e419c77a8ac88491c05843b3c
#
_cell.length_a   1.000
_cell.length_b   1.000
_cell.length_c   1.000
_cell.angle_alpha   90.00
_cell.angle_beta   90.00
_cell.angle_gamma   90.00
#
_symmetry.space_group_name_H-M   'P 1'
#
loop_
_entity.id
_entity.type
_entity.pdbx_description
1 polymer ?
#
loop_
_entity_poly.entity_id
_entity_poly.type
_entity_poly.pdbx_seq_one_letter_code
_entity_poly.pdbx_strand_id
1 'polypeptide(L)'
;AALSATVGLGNIAGVATAVGLGGPGAVFWMVLAGALGMSSKFAEVTLAQMYRVKRADGHVSGGGMHYLKTGLTELGWPRLGAVLSVVFAVMCIGGSFGGGNMYQANQSFAQFANVVPAFASGAGAAAFGFVLALLVGLVIIGGIKRIGEVASLLVPVMCGIYLIAGFTILALHAPELPAAFATIVRGAFSPDAAFGGFVGVLITGFRRASFSNEAGCGSAPIAHSAATSAEPVRQGLVALLEPFIDTVVVCHMTGLVVVVTGAYAHPEAGSGIAMTSWAFASVFPGFEYVLSLTAFLFAYSTMISWSYYGEQCWAHLFGVRSLLAYKLLFLLFTWAGAMFAAKAVLDFGDLMILGMAFPNLVGVVLLSGKVSGALEDYLARLRAGQFTRAR
;
A
#
# COMPACT_ATOMS: atom_id res chain seq x y z
N ALA A 1 -8.22 -4.15 -7.91
CA ALA A 1 -6.94 -3.52 -8.24
C ALA A 1 -6.46 -2.59 -7.11
N ALA A 2 -7.28 -1.63 -6.63
CA ALA A 2 -6.84 -0.70 -5.58
C ALA A 2 -6.50 -1.43 -4.27
N LEU A 3 -7.39 -2.26 -3.73
CA LEU A 3 -7.10 -3.07 -2.56
C LEU A 3 -5.91 -4.04 -2.76
N SER A 4 -5.68 -4.51 -3.98
CA SER A 4 -4.53 -5.34 -4.34
C SER A 4 -3.20 -4.58 -4.32
N ALA A 5 -3.22 -3.26 -4.54
CA ALA A 5 -2.03 -2.43 -4.44
C ALA A 5 -1.65 -2.17 -2.98
N THR A 6 -2.65 -1.92 -2.13
CA THR A 6 -2.45 -1.59 -0.71
C THR A 6 -2.14 -2.82 0.14
N VAL A 7 -2.92 -3.90 -0.01
CA VAL A 7 -2.70 -5.13 0.77
C VAL A 7 -1.56 -5.95 0.16
N GLY A 8 -0.36 -5.70 0.67
CA GLY A 8 0.90 -6.25 0.18
C GLY A 8 1.85 -6.64 1.33
N LEU A 9 3.14 -6.70 1.02
CA LEU A 9 4.15 -6.98 2.06
C LEU A 9 4.33 -5.83 3.06
N GLY A 10 3.72 -4.67 2.82
CA GLY A 10 3.55 -3.62 3.83
C GLY A 10 2.82 -4.10 5.07
N ASN A 11 1.80 -4.93 4.91
CA ASN A 11 0.99 -5.50 5.99
C ASN A 11 1.70 -6.61 6.79
N ILE A 12 2.69 -7.25 6.21
CA ILE A 12 3.43 -8.37 6.80
C ILE A 12 4.80 -7.88 7.27
N ALA A 13 5.70 -7.63 6.33
CA ALA A 13 7.06 -7.19 6.59
C ALA A 13 7.13 -5.74 7.08
N GLY A 14 6.27 -4.86 6.55
CA GLY A 14 6.22 -3.44 6.93
C GLY A 14 5.81 -3.22 8.38
N VAL A 15 4.84 -3.99 8.88
CA VAL A 15 4.42 -3.97 10.29
C VAL A 15 5.53 -4.47 11.21
N ALA A 16 6.15 -5.60 10.87
CA ALA A 16 7.26 -6.12 11.63
C ALA A 16 8.47 -5.15 11.64
N THR A 17 8.72 -4.47 10.51
CA THR A 17 9.72 -3.39 10.43
C THR A 17 9.32 -2.21 11.34
N ALA A 18 8.04 -1.83 11.41
CA ALA A 18 7.57 -0.78 12.31
C ALA A 18 7.83 -1.15 13.76
N VAL A 19 7.49 -2.37 14.15
CA VAL A 19 7.70 -2.87 15.51
C VAL A 19 9.20 -3.00 15.84
N GLY A 20 10.02 -3.46 14.89
CA GLY A 20 11.47 -3.55 15.06
C GLY A 20 12.16 -2.19 15.24
N LEU A 21 11.70 -1.15 14.54
CA LEU A 21 12.29 0.19 14.58
C LEU A 21 11.68 1.11 15.65
N GLY A 22 10.38 0.98 15.90
CA GLY A 22 9.61 1.86 16.78
C GLY A 22 9.07 1.16 18.02
N GLY A 23 9.42 -0.12 18.23
CA GLY A 23 8.86 -0.93 19.30
C GLY A 23 7.35 -1.24 19.08
N PRO A 24 6.73 -1.97 20.02
CA PRO A 24 5.31 -2.32 19.96
C PRO A 24 4.38 -1.10 19.81
N GLY A 25 4.78 0.06 20.34
CA GLY A 25 4.00 1.30 20.27
C GLY A 25 3.75 1.82 18.85
N ALA A 26 4.60 1.46 17.89
CA ALA A 26 4.40 1.83 16.49
C ALA A 26 3.07 1.31 15.93
N VAL A 27 2.59 0.14 16.42
CA VAL A 27 1.30 -0.44 16.01
C VAL A 27 0.13 0.50 16.35
N PHE A 28 0.14 1.12 17.56
CA PHE A 28 -0.89 2.10 17.94
C PHE A 28 -0.98 3.25 16.94
N TRP A 29 0.17 3.84 16.60
CA TRP A 29 0.22 4.97 15.67
C TRP A 29 -0.11 4.56 14.23
N MET A 30 0.22 3.32 13.83
CA MET A 30 -0.22 2.79 12.54
C MET A 30 -1.74 2.72 12.46
N VAL A 31 -2.40 2.15 13.48
CA VAL A 31 -3.87 2.00 13.50
C VAL A 31 -4.54 3.37 13.49
N LEU A 32 -4.04 4.31 14.29
CA LEU A 32 -4.56 5.68 14.33
C LEU A 32 -4.38 6.38 12.96
N ALA A 33 -3.20 6.25 12.35
CA ALA A 33 -2.94 6.80 11.02
C ALA A 33 -3.86 6.17 9.96
N GLY A 34 -4.12 4.86 10.05
CA GLY A 34 -5.08 4.17 9.17
C GLY A 34 -6.50 4.73 9.31
N ALA A 35 -6.98 4.91 10.54
CA ALA A 35 -8.30 5.48 10.81
C ALA A 35 -8.43 6.93 10.32
N LEU A 36 -7.43 7.77 10.58
CA LEU A 36 -7.39 9.15 10.05
C LEU A 36 -7.26 9.17 8.52
N GLY A 37 -6.50 8.24 7.97
CA GLY A 37 -6.28 8.08 6.54
C GLY A 37 -7.55 7.77 5.74
N MET A 38 -8.60 7.22 6.36
CA MET A 38 -9.88 6.97 5.71
C MET A 38 -10.46 8.27 5.12
N SER A 39 -10.42 9.38 5.85
CA SER A 39 -10.91 10.66 5.37
C SER A 39 -10.10 11.21 4.20
N SER A 40 -8.77 11.09 4.25
CA SER A 40 -7.89 11.46 3.14
C SER A 40 -8.19 10.63 1.89
N LYS A 41 -8.33 9.32 2.05
CA LYS A 41 -8.66 8.40 0.95
C LYS A 41 -10.00 8.75 0.30
N PHE A 42 -11.02 9.06 1.11
CA PHE A 42 -12.30 9.53 0.60
C PHE A 42 -12.17 10.79 -0.28
N ALA A 43 -11.44 11.80 0.21
CA ALA A 43 -11.26 13.06 -0.50
C ALA A 43 -10.47 12.86 -1.80
N GLU A 44 -9.37 12.13 -1.75
CA GLU A 44 -8.51 11.82 -2.90
C GLU A 44 -9.28 11.11 -4.02
N VAL A 45 -10.04 10.08 -3.67
CA VAL A 45 -10.78 9.28 -4.66
C VAL A 45 -11.96 10.07 -5.22
N THR A 46 -12.65 10.86 -4.39
CA THR A 46 -13.71 11.77 -4.86
C THR A 46 -13.15 12.77 -5.87
N LEU A 47 -12.03 13.43 -5.55
CA LEU A 47 -11.35 14.35 -6.47
C LEU A 47 -10.91 13.65 -7.76
N ALA A 48 -10.33 12.46 -7.65
CA ALA A 48 -9.87 11.72 -8.82
C ALA A 48 -11.01 11.34 -9.77
N GLN A 49 -12.17 11.02 -9.24
CA GLN A 49 -13.39 10.78 -10.03
C GLN A 49 -13.95 12.07 -10.66
N MET A 50 -13.91 13.20 -9.94
CA MET A 50 -14.37 14.49 -10.45
C MET A 50 -13.51 15.00 -11.61
N TYR A 51 -12.18 14.78 -11.52
CA TYR A 51 -11.19 15.31 -12.46
C TYR A 51 -10.62 14.28 -13.44
N ARG A 52 -11.21 13.07 -13.52
CA ARG A 52 -10.78 12.07 -14.50
C ARG A 52 -11.07 12.52 -15.93
N VAL A 53 -10.18 12.15 -16.83
CA VAL A 53 -10.29 12.47 -18.25
C VAL A 53 -10.39 11.18 -19.07
N LYS A 54 -11.19 11.24 -20.15
CA LYS A 54 -11.23 10.17 -21.12
C LYS A 54 -10.20 10.49 -22.22
N ARG A 55 -9.22 9.59 -22.41
CA ARG A 55 -8.20 9.74 -23.44
C ARG A 55 -8.75 9.44 -24.83
N ALA A 56 -8.00 9.83 -25.87
CA ALA A 56 -8.34 9.55 -27.26
C ALA A 56 -8.38 8.04 -27.58
N ASP A 57 -7.62 7.22 -26.86
CA ASP A 57 -7.63 5.76 -26.93
C ASP A 57 -8.82 5.10 -26.20
N GLY A 58 -9.74 5.91 -25.63
CA GLY A 58 -10.90 5.45 -24.90
C GLY A 58 -10.62 5.07 -23.43
N HIS A 59 -9.37 5.03 -23.00
CA HIS A 59 -9.00 4.75 -21.62
C HIS A 59 -9.27 5.96 -20.72
N VAL A 60 -9.70 5.67 -19.48
CA VAL A 60 -9.86 6.70 -18.45
C VAL A 60 -8.54 6.90 -17.72
N SER A 61 -8.16 8.16 -17.53
CA SER A 61 -7.01 8.57 -16.73
C SER A 61 -7.46 9.54 -15.65
N GLY A 62 -7.05 9.31 -14.43
CA GLY A 62 -7.36 10.14 -13.28
C GLY A 62 -6.34 9.94 -12.18
N GLY A 63 -6.53 10.64 -11.06
CA GLY A 63 -5.60 10.60 -9.91
C GLY A 63 -4.94 11.95 -9.67
N GLY A 64 -3.94 11.96 -8.79
CA GLY A 64 -3.27 13.17 -8.31
C GLY A 64 -2.82 14.13 -9.42
N MET A 65 -2.21 13.60 -10.46
CA MET A 65 -1.70 14.41 -11.57
C MET A 65 -2.80 15.21 -12.28
N HIS A 66 -4.05 14.76 -12.28
CA HIS A 66 -5.16 15.45 -12.93
C HIS A 66 -5.82 16.49 -12.01
N TYR A 67 -6.24 16.10 -10.80
CA TYR A 67 -6.90 17.08 -9.91
C TYR A 67 -5.96 18.15 -9.39
N LEU A 68 -4.65 17.87 -9.22
CA LEU A 68 -3.67 18.90 -8.90
C LEU A 68 -3.59 19.94 -10.02
N LYS A 69 -3.43 19.50 -11.27
CA LYS A 69 -3.30 20.41 -12.40
C LYS A 69 -4.59 21.20 -12.64
N THR A 70 -5.72 20.52 -12.81
CA THR A 70 -6.98 21.14 -13.21
C THR A 70 -7.65 21.83 -12.02
N GLY A 71 -7.73 21.17 -10.86
CA GLY A 71 -8.40 21.71 -9.68
C GLY A 71 -7.74 22.98 -9.14
N LEU A 72 -6.40 23.04 -9.10
CA LEU A 72 -5.69 24.24 -8.67
C LEU A 72 -5.73 25.35 -9.74
N THR A 73 -5.84 25.01 -11.02
CA THR A 73 -6.08 25.99 -12.08
C THR A 73 -7.44 26.68 -11.89
N GLU A 74 -8.48 25.93 -11.53
CA GLU A 74 -9.82 26.49 -11.21
C GLU A 74 -9.82 27.38 -9.96
N LEU A 75 -8.88 27.18 -9.05
CA LEU A 75 -8.66 28.06 -7.88
C LEU A 75 -7.79 29.29 -8.20
N GLY A 76 -7.38 29.48 -9.47
CA GLY A 76 -6.52 30.59 -9.88
C GLY A 76 -5.03 30.35 -9.71
N TRP A 77 -4.59 29.10 -9.41
CA TRP A 77 -3.18 28.76 -9.19
C TRP A 77 -2.60 27.80 -10.24
N PRO A 78 -2.64 28.15 -11.55
CA PRO A 78 -2.27 27.21 -12.63
C PRO A 78 -0.80 26.79 -12.58
N ARG A 79 0.13 27.67 -12.17
CA ARG A 79 1.56 27.37 -12.05
C ARG A 79 1.82 26.37 -10.92
N LEU A 80 1.21 26.58 -9.75
CA LEU A 80 1.32 25.67 -8.62
C LEU A 80 0.76 24.28 -8.99
N GLY A 81 -0.42 24.25 -9.62
CA GLY A 81 -1.06 23.01 -10.06
C GLY A 81 -0.19 22.23 -11.05
N ALA A 82 0.45 22.92 -12.00
CA ALA A 82 1.36 22.28 -12.96
C ALA A 82 2.59 21.69 -12.27
N VAL A 83 3.23 22.42 -11.37
CA VAL A 83 4.42 21.95 -10.64
C VAL A 83 4.09 20.75 -9.75
N LEU A 84 3.03 20.86 -8.92
CA LEU A 84 2.62 19.77 -8.03
C LEU A 84 2.19 18.51 -8.79
N SER A 85 1.54 18.66 -9.95
CA SER A 85 1.17 17.55 -10.82
C SER A 85 2.41 16.80 -11.35
N VAL A 86 3.45 17.51 -11.78
CA VAL A 86 4.70 16.90 -12.27
C VAL A 86 5.45 16.24 -11.12
N VAL A 87 5.61 16.91 -9.98
CA VAL A 87 6.29 16.34 -8.79
C VAL A 87 5.57 15.07 -8.35
N PHE A 88 4.25 15.10 -8.23
CA PHE A 88 3.45 13.92 -7.91
C PHE A 88 3.71 12.77 -8.90
N ALA A 89 3.67 13.05 -10.20
CA ALA A 89 3.84 12.01 -11.21
C ALA A 89 5.24 11.39 -11.19
N VAL A 90 6.29 12.21 -11.01
CA VAL A 90 7.67 11.71 -10.87
C VAL A 90 7.82 10.83 -9.63
N MET A 91 7.31 11.29 -8.46
CA MET A 91 7.36 10.53 -7.23
C MET A 91 6.55 9.23 -7.32
N CYS A 92 5.39 9.25 -7.99
CA CYS A 92 4.56 8.06 -8.20
C CYS A 92 5.26 7.02 -9.10
N ILE A 93 5.96 7.45 -10.15
CA ILE A 93 6.78 6.56 -10.97
C ILE A 93 7.90 5.93 -10.12
N GLY A 94 8.61 6.74 -9.33
CA GLY A 94 9.63 6.24 -8.40
C GLY A 94 9.05 5.30 -7.34
N GLY A 95 7.88 5.62 -6.78
CA GLY A 95 7.12 4.77 -5.84
C GLY A 95 6.72 3.44 -6.47
N SER A 96 6.32 3.46 -7.75
CA SER A 96 5.98 2.23 -8.47
C SER A 96 7.20 1.32 -8.67
N PHE A 97 8.40 1.87 -8.87
CA PHE A 97 9.62 1.08 -8.93
C PHE A 97 10.11 0.63 -7.55
N GLY A 98 10.01 1.48 -6.52
CA GLY A 98 10.49 1.22 -5.16
C GLY A 98 9.55 0.37 -4.33
N GLY A 99 8.62 1.02 -3.64
CA GLY A 99 7.71 0.36 -2.68
C GLY A 99 6.73 -0.61 -3.32
N GLY A 100 6.18 -0.24 -4.48
CA GLY A 100 5.23 -1.07 -5.23
C GLY A 100 5.85 -2.24 -6.00
N ASN A 101 7.18 -2.29 -6.14
CA ASN A 101 7.88 -3.30 -6.93
C ASN A 101 9.10 -3.89 -6.22
N MET A 102 10.21 -3.16 -6.15
CA MET A 102 11.48 -3.68 -5.59
C MET A 102 11.33 -4.19 -4.16
N TYR A 103 10.59 -3.47 -3.30
CA TYR A 103 10.33 -3.88 -1.92
C TYR A 103 9.55 -5.20 -1.86
N GLN A 104 8.56 -5.37 -2.72
CA GLN A 104 7.76 -6.58 -2.82
C GLN A 104 8.62 -7.78 -3.26
N ALA A 105 9.44 -7.60 -4.29
CA ALA A 105 10.37 -8.62 -4.77
C ALA A 105 11.41 -8.99 -3.71
N ASN A 106 11.97 -7.99 -3.02
CA ASN A 106 12.98 -8.17 -1.98
C ASN A 106 12.47 -8.98 -0.78
N GLN A 107 11.34 -8.57 -0.20
CA GLN A 107 10.79 -9.24 0.98
C GLN A 107 10.22 -10.62 0.65
N SER A 108 9.64 -10.79 -0.54
CA SER A 108 9.20 -12.11 -1.02
C SER A 108 10.37 -13.08 -1.19
N PHE A 109 11.47 -12.60 -1.79
CA PHE A 109 12.69 -13.39 -1.88
C PHE A 109 13.29 -13.72 -0.51
N ALA A 110 13.35 -12.74 0.40
CA ALA A 110 13.88 -12.97 1.75
C ALA A 110 13.11 -14.09 2.47
N GLN A 111 11.80 -14.13 2.38
CA GLN A 111 10.98 -15.20 2.94
C GLN A 111 11.21 -16.53 2.23
N PHE A 112 11.32 -16.53 0.90
CA PHE A 112 11.61 -17.74 0.13
C PHE A 112 12.97 -18.34 0.48
N ALA A 113 14.02 -17.50 0.57
CA ALA A 113 15.35 -17.92 0.94
C ALA A 113 15.44 -18.45 2.41
N ASN A 114 14.60 -17.90 3.31
CA ASN A 114 14.48 -18.39 4.67
C ASN A 114 13.97 -19.84 4.73
N VAL A 115 13.04 -20.18 3.82
CA VAL A 115 12.42 -21.52 3.76
C VAL A 115 13.23 -22.50 2.90
N VAL A 116 13.94 -22.00 1.89
CA VAL A 116 14.76 -22.80 0.97
C VAL A 116 16.20 -22.26 0.96
N PRO A 117 17.04 -22.59 1.98
CA PRO A 117 18.37 -22.02 2.13
C PRO A 117 19.30 -22.24 0.93
N ALA A 118 19.06 -23.27 0.10
CA ALA A 118 19.79 -23.49 -1.13
C ALA A 118 19.73 -22.32 -2.13
N PHE A 119 18.68 -21.49 -2.03
CA PHE A 119 18.51 -20.26 -2.83
C PHE A 119 19.07 -19.01 -2.15
N ALA A 120 19.56 -19.09 -0.92
CA ALA A 120 20.10 -17.94 -0.18
C ALA A 120 21.47 -17.49 -0.76
N SER A 121 21.52 -17.25 -2.06
CA SER A 121 22.70 -16.83 -2.81
C SER A 121 22.32 -15.73 -3.82
N GLY A 122 23.33 -14.99 -4.30
CA GLY A 122 23.10 -13.98 -5.35
C GLY A 122 22.53 -14.58 -6.64
N ALA A 123 22.93 -15.78 -7.02
CA ALA A 123 22.38 -16.51 -8.15
C ALA A 123 20.91 -16.92 -7.90
N GLY A 124 20.59 -17.37 -6.68
CA GLY A 124 19.22 -17.68 -6.28
C GLY A 124 18.31 -16.44 -6.30
N ALA A 125 18.80 -15.30 -5.81
CA ALA A 125 18.09 -14.03 -5.87
C ALA A 125 17.81 -13.60 -7.31
N ALA A 126 18.81 -13.71 -8.20
CA ALA A 126 18.68 -13.39 -9.61
C ALA A 126 17.66 -14.30 -10.32
N ALA A 127 17.71 -15.62 -10.04
CA ALA A 127 16.76 -16.58 -10.60
C ALA A 127 15.32 -16.32 -10.12
N PHE A 128 15.13 -16.10 -8.82
CA PHE A 128 13.82 -15.77 -8.24
C PHE A 128 13.25 -14.49 -8.84
N GLY A 129 14.05 -13.40 -8.85
CA GLY A 129 13.64 -12.12 -9.40
C GLY A 129 13.30 -12.20 -10.89
N PHE A 130 14.03 -13.01 -11.68
CA PHE A 130 13.75 -13.24 -13.09
C PHE A 130 12.41 -13.95 -13.31
N VAL A 131 12.16 -15.03 -12.58
CA VAL A 131 10.86 -15.74 -12.65
C VAL A 131 9.72 -14.81 -12.25
N LEU A 132 9.91 -14.04 -11.17
CA LEU A 132 8.91 -13.08 -10.71
C LEU A 132 8.64 -12.00 -11.77
N ALA A 133 9.69 -11.46 -12.40
CA ALA A 133 9.55 -10.48 -13.47
C ALA A 133 8.80 -11.05 -14.68
N LEU A 134 9.04 -12.29 -15.08
CA LEU A 134 8.28 -12.96 -16.14
C LEU A 134 6.79 -13.06 -15.79
N LEU A 135 6.47 -13.50 -14.56
CA LEU A 135 5.09 -13.64 -14.11
C LEU A 135 4.37 -12.29 -14.08
N VAL A 136 5.02 -11.24 -13.55
CA VAL A 136 4.49 -9.88 -13.56
C VAL A 136 4.27 -9.41 -15.00
N GLY A 137 5.25 -9.62 -15.88
CA GLY A 137 5.18 -9.25 -17.29
C GLY A 137 3.97 -9.82 -18.01
N LEU A 138 3.65 -11.11 -17.78
CA LEU A 138 2.50 -11.78 -18.36
C LEU A 138 1.16 -11.10 -18.03
N VAL A 139 1.05 -10.44 -16.90
CA VAL A 139 -0.19 -9.76 -16.48
C VAL A 139 -0.22 -8.30 -16.93
N ILE A 140 0.87 -7.54 -16.71
CA ILE A 140 0.86 -6.09 -16.97
C ILE A 140 0.72 -5.73 -18.46
N ILE A 141 1.02 -6.67 -19.36
CA ILE A 141 0.79 -6.49 -20.80
C ILE A 141 -0.71 -6.34 -21.09
N GLY A 142 -1.58 -7.04 -20.35
CA GLY A 142 -3.03 -6.98 -20.53
C GLY A 142 -3.73 -5.75 -19.95
N GLY A 143 -2.96 -4.84 -19.29
CA GLY A 143 -3.46 -3.59 -18.73
C GLY A 143 -4.44 -3.79 -17.56
N ILE A 144 -5.15 -2.70 -17.20
CA ILE A 144 -5.97 -2.65 -15.96
C ILE A 144 -7.06 -3.72 -15.87
N LYS A 145 -7.63 -4.16 -16.99
CA LYS A 145 -8.67 -5.20 -16.99
C LYS A 145 -8.09 -6.52 -16.50
N ARG A 146 -6.98 -6.97 -17.09
CA ARG A 146 -6.31 -8.21 -16.69
C ARG A 146 -5.76 -8.14 -15.28
N ILE A 147 -5.19 -7.00 -14.89
CA ILE A 147 -4.76 -6.75 -13.52
C ILE A 147 -5.94 -6.91 -12.57
N GLY A 148 -7.10 -6.32 -12.88
CA GLY A 148 -8.32 -6.44 -12.07
C GLY A 148 -8.83 -7.87 -11.96
N GLU A 149 -8.83 -8.63 -13.06
CA GLU A 149 -9.25 -10.05 -13.09
C GLU A 149 -8.33 -10.90 -12.19
N VAL A 150 -7.02 -10.80 -12.35
CA VAL A 150 -6.05 -11.53 -11.54
C VAL A 150 -6.15 -11.13 -10.06
N ALA A 151 -6.21 -9.84 -9.77
CA ALA A 151 -6.32 -9.33 -8.41
C ALA A 151 -7.62 -9.77 -7.72
N SER A 152 -8.74 -9.86 -8.45
CA SER A 152 -10.03 -10.28 -7.87
C SER A 152 -10.02 -11.73 -7.38
N LEU A 153 -9.17 -12.57 -7.96
CA LEU A 153 -8.98 -13.95 -7.52
C LEU A 153 -7.95 -14.07 -6.40
N LEU A 154 -6.82 -13.35 -6.54
CA LEU A 154 -5.70 -13.49 -5.60
C LEU A 154 -6.00 -12.88 -4.23
N VAL A 155 -6.57 -11.67 -4.20
CA VAL A 155 -6.75 -10.91 -2.95
C VAL A 155 -7.61 -11.65 -1.92
N PRO A 156 -8.78 -12.19 -2.23
CA PRO A 156 -9.57 -12.94 -1.25
C PRO A 156 -8.85 -14.19 -0.72
N VAL A 157 -8.14 -14.91 -1.59
CA VAL A 157 -7.42 -16.14 -1.21
C VAL A 157 -6.24 -15.81 -0.27
N MET A 158 -5.36 -14.90 -0.69
CA MET A 158 -4.18 -14.56 0.11
C MET A 158 -4.55 -13.92 1.45
N CYS A 159 -5.52 -12.98 1.43
CA CYS A 159 -6.01 -12.35 2.66
C CYS A 159 -6.74 -13.36 3.56
N GLY A 160 -7.55 -14.24 2.98
CA GLY A 160 -8.26 -15.27 3.73
C GLY A 160 -7.31 -16.18 4.49
N ILE A 161 -6.29 -16.73 3.82
CA ILE A 161 -5.28 -17.60 4.45
C ILE A 161 -4.59 -16.84 5.60
N TYR A 162 -4.13 -15.62 5.33
CA TYR A 162 -3.37 -14.84 6.30
C TYR A 162 -4.21 -14.42 7.51
N LEU A 163 -5.43 -13.92 7.27
CA LEU A 163 -6.33 -13.50 8.34
C LEU A 163 -6.82 -14.67 9.20
N ILE A 164 -7.17 -15.81 8.60
CA ILE A 164 -7.58 -17.01 9.35
C ILE A 164 -6.45 -17.46 10.27
N ALA A 165 -5.22 -17.56 9.76
CA ALA A 165 -4.08 -17.94 10.57
C ALA A 165 -3.80 -16.93 11.70
N GLY A 166 -3.75 -15.63 11.39
CA GLY A 166 -3.50 -14.59 12.38
C GLY A 166 -4.57 -14.53 13.47
N PHE A 167 -5.85 -14.55 13.11
CA PHE A 167 -6.93 -14.57 14.10
C PHE A 167 -6.96 -15.86 14.93
N THR A 168 -6.56 -17.00 14.35
CA THR A 168 -6.42 -18.23 15.12
C THR A 168 -5.30 -18.11 16.15
N ILE A 169 -4.14 -17.52 15.79
CA ILE A 169 -3.08 -17.24 16.77
C ILE A 169 -3.59 -16.35 17.89
N LEU A 170 -4.29 -15.25 17.56
CA LEU A 170 -4.84 -14.35 18.56
C LEU A 170 -5.88 -15.03 19.45
N ALA A 171 -6.70 -15.92 18.92
CA ALA A 171 -7.67 -16.70 19.69
C ALA A 171 -6.99 -17.67 20.66
N LEU A 172 -5.90 -18.33 20.23
CA LEU A 172 -5.12 -19.23 21.08
C LEU A 172 -4.40 -18.48 22.21
N HIS A 173 -4.03 -17.21 21.98
CA HIS A 173 -3.39 -16.33 22.95
C HIS A 173 -4.38 -15.30 23.56
N ALA A 174 -5.68 -15.63 23.59
CA ALA A 174 -6.68 -14.70 24.11
C ALA A 174 -6.42 -14.19 25.54
N PRO A 175 -5.89 -15.01 26.48
CA PRO A 175 -5.53 -14.54 27.82
C PRO A 175 -4.41 -13.49 27.84
N GLU A 176 -3.50 -13.50 26.88
CA GLU A 176 -2.35 -12.58 26.78
C GLU A 176 -2.70 -11.28 26.04
N LEU A 177 -3.82 -11.22 25.31
CA LEU A 177 -4.22 -10.04 24.54
C LEU A 177 -4.30 -8.75 25.38
N PRO A 178 -4.87 -8.74 26.59
CA PRO A 178 -4.89 -7.52 27.41
C PRO A 178 -3.49 -6.98 27.72
N ALA A 179 -2.52 -7.88 27.98
CA ALA A 179 -1.13 -7.51 28.23
C ALA A 179 -0.46 -6.99 26.94
N ALA A 180 -0.73 -7.60 25.77
CA ALA A 180 -0.24 -7.15 24.49
C ALA A 180 -0.77 -5.74 24.13
N PHE A 181 -2.06 -5.48 24.31
CA PHE A 181 -2.65 -4.15 24.14
C PHE A 181 -2.03 -3.12 25.10
N ALA A 182 -1.84 -3.49 26.37
CA ALA A 182 -1.17 -2.61 27.33
C ALA A 182 0.27 -2.29 26.92
N THR A 183 1.00 -3.27 26.38
CA THR A 183 2.36 -3.09 25.86
C THR A 183 2.38 -2.14 24.66
N ILE A 184 1.45 -2.29 23.71
CA ILE A 184 1.30 -1.40 22.56
C ILE A 184 0.99 0.03 23.01
N VAL A 185 0.00 0.21 23.89
CA VAL A 185 -0.40 1.55 24.34
C VAL A 185 0.71 2.21 25.16
N ARG A 186 1.33 1.51 26.10
CA ARG A 186 2.47 2.06 26.88
C ARG A 186 3.65 2.42 25.98
N GLY A 187 4.01 1.54 25.02
CA GLY A 187 5.08 1.78 24.07
C GLY A 187 4.81 2.97 23.16
N ALA A 188 3.55 3.26 22.82
CA ALA A 188 3.17 4.38 21.98
C ALA A 188 3.50 5.75 22.59
N PHE A 189 3.49 5.85 23.92
CA PHE A 189 3.72 7.10 24.66
C PHE A 189 4.99 7.05 25.50
N SER A 190 5.81 6.03 25.32
CA SER A 190 7.07 5.88 26.08
C SER A 190 8.10 6.91 25.63
N PRO A 191 8.83 7.53 26.57
CA PRO A 191 9.98 8.38 26.25
C PRO A 191 11.25 7.58 25.93
N ASP A 192 11.16 6.26 25.70
CA ASP A 192 12.32 5.38 25.50
C ASP A 192 13.19 5.85 24.32
N ALA A 193 14.41 6.25 24.63
CA ALA A 193 15.38 6.74 23.66
C ALA A 193 15.83 5.67 22.64
N ALA A 194 15.70 4.38 22.98
CA ALA A 194 16.06 3.28 22.09
C ALA A 194 15.23 3.28 20.80
N PHE A 195 13.98 3.80 20.86
CA PHE A 195 13.09 3.92 19.70
C PHE A 195 12.94 5.36 19.20
N GLY A 196 13.82 6.28 19.56
CA GLY A 196 13.72 7.70 19.22
C GLY A 196 12.71 8.47 20.06
N GLY A 197 12.31 7.94 21.21
CA GLY A 197 11.29 8.50 22.10
C GLY A 197 9.91 8.55 21.45
N PHE A 198 8.98 9.26 22.09
CA PHE A 198 7.60 9.40 21.61
C PHE A 198 7.50 9.81 20.13
N VAL A 199 8.28 10.82 19.70
CA VAL A 199 8.23 11.33 18.32
C VAL A 199 8.74 10.30 17.31
N GLY A 200 9.79 9.55 17.64
CA GLY A 200 10.33 8.51 16.77
C GLY A 200 9.34 7.37 16.55
N VAL A 201 8.67 6.94 17.62
CA VAL A 201 7.64 5.89 17.54
C VAL A 201 6.43 6.36 16.72
N LEU A 202 5.97 7.59 16.94
CA LEU A 202 4.87 8.21 16.19
C LEU A 202 5.21 8.27 14.69
N ILE A 203 6.38 8.85 14.35
CA ILE A 203 6.81 8.98 12.94
C ILE A 203 6.92 7.59 12.29
N THR A 204 7.48 6.61 12.98
CA THR A 204 7.60 5.24 12.46
C THR A 204 6.23 4.64 12.17
N GLY A 205 5.27 4.77 13.09
CA GLY A 205 3.92 4.26 12.91
C GLY A 205 3.20 4.91 11.72
N PHE A 206 3.21 6.24 11.63
CA PHE A 206 2.59 6.96 10.51
C PHE A 206 3.25 6.64 9.17
N ARG A 207 4.59 6.59 9.12
CA ARG A 207 5.36 6.27 7.93
C ARG A 207 5.00 4.87 7.40
N ARG A 208 4.93 3.87 8.28
CA ARG A 208 4.59 2.50 7.88
C ARG A 208 3.13 2.34 7.50
N ALA A 209 2.21 3.04 8.17
CA ALA A 209 0.81 3.08 7.78
C ALA A 209 0.62 3.67 6.38
N SER A 210 1.21 4.85 6.11
CA SER A 210 1.13 5.50 4.80
C SER A 210 1.76 4.66 3.68
N PHE A 211 2.82 3.91 4.00
CA PHE A 211 3.43 2.97 3.06
C PHE A 211 2.49 1.80 2.74
N SER A 212 1.72 1.31 3.72
CA SER A 212 0.82 0.17 3.57
C SER A 212 -0.49 0.57 2.90
N ASN A 213 -1.25 1.51 3.49
CA ASN A 213 -2.60 1.87 3.02
C ASN A 213 -2.65 2.96 1.95
N GLU A 214 -1.52 3.60 1.67
CA GLU A 214 -1.39 4.67 0.66
C GLU A 214 -2.31 5.90 0.91
N ALA A 215 -2.94 6.03 2.08
CA ALA A 215 -3.78 7.17 2.38
C ALA A 215 -2.95 8.44 2.53
N GLY A 216 -3.38 9.51 1.89
CA GLY A 216 -2.60 10.75 1.80
C GLY A 216 -1.54 10.73 0.69
N CYS A 217 -1.25 9.59 0.08
CA CYS A 217 -0.25 9.47 -0.99
C CYS A 217 -0.80 9.81 -2.38
N GLY A 218 -2.09 9.59 -2.64
CA GLY A 218 -2.73 9.90 -3.92
C GLY A 218 -2.54 8.83 -5.01
N SER A 219 -1.93 7.67 -4.71
CA SER A 219 -1.70 6.58 -5.67
C SER A 219 -2.97 5.77 -5.95
N ALA A 220 -3.66 5.28 -4.93
CA ALA A 220 -4.89 4.50 -5.08
C ALA A 220 -5.99 5.19 -5.90
N PRO A 221 -6.20 6.51 -5.82
CA PRO A 221 -7.10 7.26 -6.70
C PRO A 221 -6.91 6.99 -8.19
N ILE A 222 -5.71 6.62 -8.63
CA ILE A 222 -5.41 6.29 -10.04
C ILE A 222 -6.22 5.06 -10.49
N ALA A 223 -6.24 3.99 -9.68
CA ALA A 223 -7.06 2.81 -9.98
C ALA A 223 -8.56 3.09 -9.83
N HIS A 224 -8.95 3.81 -8.79
CA HIS A 224 -10.35 4.18 -8.58
C HIS A 224 -10.94 5.02 -9.72
N SER A 225 -10.12 5.82 -10.38
CA SER A 225 -10.55 6.62 -11.54
C SER A 225 -11.04 5.76 -12.71
N ALA A 226 -10.55 4.53 -12.84
CA ALA A 226 -10.97 3.58 -13.88
C ALA A 226 -12.34 2.95 -13.59
N ALA A 227 -12.90 3.14 -12.40
CA ALA A 227 -14.21 2.60 -12.05
C ALA A 227 -15.31 3.26 -12.87
N THR A 228 -16.35 2.49 -13.22
CA THR A 228 -17.49 2.93 -14.04
C THR A 228 -18.54 3.72 -13.25
N SER A 229 -18.25 4.11 -12.00
CA SER A 229 -19.16 4.90 -11.18
C SER A 229 -19.49 6.24 -11.83
N ALA A 230 -20.77 6.57 -11.91
CA ALA A 230 -21.23 7.90 -12.35
C ALA A 230 -21.16 8.95 -11.22
N GLU A 231 -21.09 8.50 -9.96
CA GLU A 231 -21.12 9.36 -8.77
C GLU A 231 -19.74 9.37 -8.10
N PRO A 232 -18.99 10.50 -8.14
CA PRO A 232 -17.66 10.59 -7.54
C PRO A 232 -17.65 10.25 -6.05
N VAL A 233 -18.61 10.80 -5.28
CA VAL A 233 -18.72 10.57 -3.83
C VAL A 233 -18.96 9.10 -3.49
N ARG A 234 -19.73 8.38 -4.30
CA ARG A 234 -19.97 6.94 -4.08
C ARG A 234 -18.65 6.15 -4.16
N GLN A 235 -17.79 6.50 -5.10
CA GLN A 235 -16.49 5.86 -5.22
C GLN A 235 -15.57 6.24 -4.06
N GLY A 236 -15.62 7.48 -3.58
CA GLY A 236 -14.93 7.93 -2.36
C GLY A 236 -15.38 7.14 -1.13
N LEU A 237 -16.69 6.92 -0.96
CA LEU A 237 -17.22 6.11 0.15
C LEU A 237 -16.74 4.64 0.11
N VAL A 238 -16.64 4.05 -1.06
CA VAL A 238 -16.06 2.69 -1.22
C VAL A 238 -14.59 2.69 -0.81
N ALA A 239 -13.85 3.73 -1.17
CA ALA A 239 -12.42 3.85 -0.87
C ALA A 239 -12.10 4.01 0.63
N LEU A 240 -13.06 4.47 1.46
CA LEU A 240 -12.92 4.48 2.93
C LEU A 240 -12.56 3.11 3.51
N LEU A 241 -13.04 2.03 2.87
CA LEU A 241 -12.82 0.67 3.35
C LEU A 241 -11.37 0.20 3.17
N GLU A 242 -10.60 0.82 2.27
CA GLU A 242 -9.22 0.37 2.00
C GLU A 242 -8.31 0.56 3.21
N PRO A 243 -8.13 1.77 3.80
CA PRO A 243 -7.30 1.93 4.98
C PRO A 243 -7.84 1.17 6.20
N PHE A 244 -9.17 1.00 6.29
CA PHE A 244 -9.79 0.21 7.34
C PHE A 244 -9.35 -1.27 7.22
N ILE A 245 -9.56 -1.89 6.07
CA ILE A 245 -9.20 -3.31 5.87
C ILE A 245 -7.69 -3.48 5.98
N ASP A 246 -6.92 -2.64 5.28
CA ASP A 246 -5.48 -2.73 5.20
C ASP A 246 -4.83 -2.55 6.58
N THR A 247 -5.12 -1.45 7.25
CA THR A 247 -4.35 -1.03 8.42
C THR A 247 -5.06 -1.35 9.73
N VAL A 248 -6.36 -1.01 9.85
CA VAL A 248 -7.09 -1.25 11.11
C VAL A 248 -7.35 -2.74 11.33
N VAL A 249 -7.49 -3.54 10.25
CA VAL A 249 -7.69 -5.00 10.37
C VAL A 249 -6.38 -5.74 10.17
N VAL A 250 -5.78 -5.71 8.96
CA VAL A 250 -4.66 -6.60 8.61
C VAL A 250 -3.37 -6.20 9.32
N CYS A 251 -2.95 -4.92 9.25
CA CYS A 251 -1.71 -4.50 9.93
C CYS A 251 -1.84 -4.62 11.46
N HIS A 252 -3.00 -4.29 12.02
CA HIS A 252 -3.23 -4.40 13.46
C HIS A 252 -3.15 -5.87 13.92
N MET A 253 -3.80 -6.78 13.20
CA MET A 253 -3.70 -8.22 13.44
C MET A 253 -2.23 -8.69 13.41
N THR A 254 -1.47 -8.31 12.38
CA THR A 254 -0.04 -8.64 12.27
C THR A 254 0.75 -8.09 13.46
N GLY A 255 0.53 -6.83 13.83
CA GLY A 255 1.17 -6.19 14.98
C GLY A 255 0.86 -6.91 16.30
N LEU A 256 -0.40 -7.26 16.52
CA LEU A 256 -0.82 -8.03 17.69
C LEU A 256 -0.15 -9.42 17.73
N VAL A 257 -0.10 -10.13 16.61
CA VAL A 257 0.57 -11.44 16.52
C VAL A 257 2.05 -11.31 16.88
N VAL A 258 2.77 -10.33 16.32
CA VAL A 258 4.19 -10.09 16.63
C VAL A 258 4.40 -9.75 18.11
N VAL A 259 3.48 -8.99 18.72
CA VAL A 259 3.60 -8.59 20.13
C VAL A 259 3.22 -9.73 21.07
N VAL A 260 2.12 -10.45 20.83
CA VAL A 260 1.63 -11.50 21.73
C VAL A 260 2.55 -12.72 21.74
N THR A 261 3.19 -13.04 20.61
CA THR A 261 4.19 -14.12 20.51
C THR A 261 5.57 -13.72 21.06
N GLY A 262 5.78 -12.45 21.37
CA GLY A 262 7.07 -11.93 21.83
C GLY A 262 8.15 -11.86 20.73
N ALA A 263 7.79 -12.06 19.46
CA ALA A 263 8.72 -12.09 18.33
C ALA A 263 9.59 -10.81 18.24
N TYR A 264 9.04 -9.65 18.60
CA TYR A 264 9.76 -8.37 18.55
C TYR A 264 10.98 -8.30 19.50
N ALA A 265 11.01 -9.11 20.55
CA ALA A 265 12.08 -9.16 21.53
C ALA A 265 12.95 -10.44 21.38
N HIS A 266 12.60 -11.34 20.46
CA HIS A 266 13.31 -12.61 20.31
C HIS A 266 14.50 -12.47 19.35
N PRO A 267 15.73 -12.82 19.78
CA PRO A 267 16.95 -12.62 18.98
C PRO A 267 16.94 -13.34 17.62
N GLU A 268 16.28 -14.48 17.53
CA GLU A 268 16.23 -15.30 16.32
C GLU A 268 15.12 -14.88 15.34
N ALA A 269 14.21 -14.00 15.75
CA ALA A 269 13.10 -13.58 14.90
C ALA A 269 13.54 -12.68 13.74
N GLY A 270 14.74 -12.12 13.80
CA GLY A 270 15.26 -11.25 12.74
C GLY A 270 14.48 -9.95 12.57
N SER A 271 14.33 -9.47 11.33
CA SER A 271 13.64 -8.23 11.02
C SER A 271 12.76 -8.36 9.76
N GLY A 272 11.82 -7.45 9.60
CA GLY A 272 10.91 -7.45 8.45
C GLY A 272 10.11 -8.75 8.38
N ILE A 273 10.05 -9.38 7.20
CA ILE A 273 9.24 -10.58 7.01
C ILE A 273 9.69 -11.77 7.87
N ALA A 274 10.99 -11.88 8.20
CA ALA A 274 11.51 -12.93 9.04
C ALA A 274 10.88 -12.91 10.46
N MET A 275 10.68 -11.72 11.03
CA MET A 275 10.03 -11.56 12.34
C MET A 275 8.58 -12.06 12.30
N THR A 276 7.83 -11.70 11.26
CA THR A 276 6.46 -12.21 11.10
C THR A 276 6.46 -13.73 10.88
N SER A 277 7.39 -14.24 10.08
CA SER A 277 7.54 -15.68 9.83
C SER A 277 7.80 -16.43 11.13
N TRP A 278 8.71 -15.95 11.96
CA TRP A 278 8.99 -16.52 13.27
C TRP A 278 7.77 -16.50 14.18
N ALA A 279 7.05 -15.35 14.23
CA ALA A 279 5.86 -15.20 15.06
C ALA A 279 4.77 -16.22 14.71
N PHE A 280 4.52 -16.47 13.44
CA PHE A 280 3.55 -17.46 13.01
C PHE A 280 4.03 -18.90 13.19
N ALA A 281 5.31 -19.19 12.88
CA ALA A 281 5.90 -20.51 13.01
C ALA A 281 6.03 -20.96 14.46
N SER A 282 6.21 -20.03 15.41
CA SER A 282 6.26 -20.34 16.85
C SER A 282 4.96 -20.96 17.38
N VAL A 283 3.83 -20.67 16.73
CA VAL A 283 2.51 -21.20 17.10
C VAL A 283 2.10 -22.37 16.18
N PHE A 284 2.39 -22.25 14.89
CA PHE A 284 2.09 -23.25 13.88
C PHE A 284 3.40 -23.71 13.18
N PRO A 285 4.07 -24.76 13.70
CA PRO A 285 5.26 -25.31 13.04
C PRO A 285 4.98 -25.66 11.58
N GLY A 286 5.84 -25.20 10.66
CA GLY A 286 5.65 -25.36 9.22
C GLY A 286 4.86 -24.24 8.55
N PHE A 287 4.35 -23.28 9.29
CA PHE A 287 3.60 -22.13 8.70
C PHE A 287 4.52 -21.23 7.86
N GLU A 288 5.82 -21.25 8.08
CA GLU A 288 6.80 -20.52 7.27
C GLU A 288 6.70 -20.85 5.78
N TYR A 289 6.32 -22.09 5.42
CA TYR A 289 6.06 -22.51 4.03
C TYR A 289 4.77 -21.85 3.48
N VAL A 290 3.72 -21.84 4.29
CA VAL A 290 2.44 -21.21 3.94
C VAL A 290 2.64 -19.70 3.81
N LEU A 291 3.40 -19.10 4.74
CA LEU A 291 3.70 -17.67 4.68
C LEU A 291 4.55 -17.33 3.45
N SER A 292 5.47 -18.20 3.03
CA SER A 292 6.27 -18.01 1.81
C SER A 292 5.39 -17.92 0.56
N LEU A 293 4.42 -18.83 0.43
CA LEU A 293 3.44 -18.77 -0.66
C LEU A 293 2.56 -17.53 -0.55
N THR A 294 2.06 -17.24 0.64
CA THR A 294 1.18 -16.10 0.87
C THR A 294 1.92 -14.79 0.58
N ALA A 295 3.16 -14.63 1.09
CA ALA A 295 3.99 -13.47 0.82
C ALA A 295 4.29 -13.27 -0.67
N PHE A 296 4.51 -14.36 -1.40
CA PHE A 296 4.66 -14.31 -2.86
C PHE A 296 3.39 -13.77 -3.53
N LEU A 297 2.21 -14.24 -3.13
CA LEU A 297 0.93 -13.79 -3.67
C LEU A 297 0.66 -12.31 -3.35
N PHE A 298 0.95 -11.88 -2.11
CA PHE A 298 0.87 -10.46 -1.69
C PHE A 298 1.80 -9.58 -2.52
N ALA A 299 3.07 -9.98 -2.66
CA ALA A 299 4.05 -9.26 -3.47
C ALA A 299 3.59 -9.14 -4.93
N TYR A 300 3.20 -10.26 -5.52
CA TYR A 300 2.78 -10.34 -6.91
C TYR A 300 1.55 -9.46 -7.19
N SER A 301 0.53 -9.53 -6.34
CA SER A 301 -0.70 -8.73 -6.49
C SER A 301 -0.42 -7.23 -6.39
N THR A 302 0.45 -6.83 -5.46
CA THR A 302 0.86 -5.43 -5.29
C THR A 302 1.65 -4.93 -6.50
N MET A 303 2.64 -5.71 -6.99
CA MET A 303 3.44 -5.33 -8.14
C MET A 303 2.60 -5.11 -9.40
N ILE A 304 1.70 -6.04 -9.73
CA ILE A 304 0.84 -5.89 -10.92
C ILE A 304 -0.06 -4.65 -10.81
N SER A 305 -0.54 -4.31 -9.62
CA SER A 305 -1.40 -3.14 -9.41
C SER A 305 -0.62 -1.83 -9.44
N TRP A 306 0.54 -1.76 -8.79
CA TRP A 306 1.42 -0.59 -8.82
C TRP A 306 2.01 -0.31 -10.20
N SER A 307 2.17 -1.34 -11.04
CA SER A 307 2.58 -1.11 -12.44
C SER A 307 1.61 -0.19 -13.18
N TYR A 308 0.31 -0.31 -12.89
CA TYR A 308 -0.69 0.58 -13.49
C TYR A 308 -0.58 2.03 -12.98
N TYR A 309 -0.27 2.24 -11.70
CA TYR A 309 -0.11 3.59 -11.15
C TYR A 309 1.05 4.33 -11.83
N GLY A 310 2.21 3.70 -11.89
CA GLY A 310 3.36 4.28 -12.58
C GLY A 310 3.14 4.44 -14.07
N GLU A 311 2.44 3.49 -14.73
CA GLU A 311 2.08 3.58 -16.15
C GLU A 311 1.23 4.81 -16.45
N GLN A 312 0.24 5.13 -15.59
CA GLN A 312 -0.60 6.30 -15.77
C GLN A 312 0.18 7.61 -15.58
N CYS A 313 1.07 7.68 -14.57
CA CYS A 313 1.93 8.83 -14.34
C CYS A 313 2.99 8.98 -15.44
N TRP A 314 3.56 7.87 -15.92
CA TRP A 314 4.49 7.88 -17.05
C TRP A 314 3.83 8.38 -18.32
N ALA A 315 2.63 7.89 -18.65
CA ALA A 315 1.86 8.35 -19.78
C ALA A 315 1.50 9.84 -19.72
N HIS A 316 1.27 10.36 -18.50
CA HIS A 316 1.00 11.78 -18.26
C HIS A 316 2.21 12.66 -18.60
N LEU A 317 3.44 12.22 -18.26
CA LEU A 317 4.66 12.99 -18.48
C LEU A 317 5.26 12.78 -19.88
N PHE A 318 5.31 11.54 -20.36
CA PHE A 318 6.07 11.14 -21.56
C PHE A 318 5.19 10.66 -22.73
N GLY A 319 3.88 10.61 -22.50
CA GLY A 319 2.93 10.14 -23.51
C GLY A 319 2.82 8.62 -23.62
N VAL A 320 1.74 8.16 -24.24
CA VAL A 320 1.40 6.72 -24.35
C VAL A 320 2.37 5.90 -25.23
N ARG A 321 3.07 6.56 -26.17
CA ARG A 321 4.01 5.87 -27.08
C ARG A 321 5.22 5.29 -26.36
N SER A 322 5.58 5.82 -25.20
CA SER A 322 6.74 5.41 -24.41
C SER A 322 6.41 4.34 -23.33
N LEU A 323 5.18 3.85 -23.28
CA LEU A 323 4.74 2.89 -22.25
C LEU A 323 5.51 1.56 -22.25
N LEU A 324 5.97 1.13 -23.42
CA LEU A 324 6.83 -0.06 -23.51
C LEU A 324 8.13 0.12 -22.70
N ALA A 325 8.76 1.30 -22.82
CA ALA A 325 9.97 1.60 -22.06
C ALA A 325 9.70 1.55 -20.54
N TYR A 326 8.58 2.12 -20.07
CA TYR A 326 8.17 2.03 -18.68
C TYR A 326 8.02 0.56 -18.23
N LYS A 327 7.29 -0.27 -19.00
CA LYS A 327 7.07 -1.68 -18.66
C LYS A 327 8.38 -2.48 -18.58
N LEU A 328 9.29 -2.25 -19.51
CA LEU A 328 10.62 -2.89 -19.49
C LEU A 328 11.43 -2.46 -18.27
N LEU A 329 11.45 -1.16 -17.94
CA LEU A 329 12.08 -0.66 -16.71
C LEU A 329 11.43 -1.26 -15.48
N PHE A 330 10.10 -1.34 -15.42
CA PHE A 330 9.38 -1.94 -14.28
C PHE A 330 9.81 -3.39 -14.06
N LEU A 331 9.90 -4.20 -15.12
CA LEU A 331 10.35 -5.59 -15.05
C LEU A 331 11.83 -5.71 -14.65
N LEU A 332 12.68 -4.79 -15.15
CA LEU A 332 14.07 -4.71 -14.73
C LEU A 332 14.19 -4.45 -13.21
N PHE A 333 13.40 -3.50 -12.68
CA PHE A 333 13.37 -3.22 -11.25
C PHE A 333 12.73 -4.37 -10.43
N THR A 334 11.79 -5.13 -10.99
CA THR A 334 11.29 -6.37 -10.36
C THR A 334 12.42 -7.37 -10.17
N TRP A 335 13.17 -7.62 -11.25
CA TRP A 335 14.32 -8.53 -11.22
C TRP A 335 15.41 -8.07 -10.25
N ALA A 336 15.82 -6.83 -10.36
CA ALA A 336 16.88 -6.24 -9.54
C ALA A 336 16.49 -6.15 -8.05
N GLY A 337 15.21 -5.94 -7.75
CA GLY A 337 14.69 -5.78 -6.38
C GLY A 337 15.00 -6.96 -5.47
N ALA A 338 14.99 -8.18 -5.99
CA ALA A 338 15.35 -9.37 -5.23
C ALA A 338 16.83 -9.41 -4.80
N MET A 339 17.70 -8.68 -5.52
CA MET A 339 19.16 -8.71 -5.31
C MET A 339 19.68 -7.54 -4.47
N PHE A 340 18.93 -6.46 -4.34
CA PHE A 340 19.37 -5.29 -3.58
C PHE A 340 19.25 -5.48 -2.08
N ALA A 341 20.05 -4.73 -1.30
CA ALA A 341 19.94 -4.71 0.15
C ALA A 341 18.57 -4.18 0.59
N ALA A 342 17.92 -4.88 1.51
CA ALA A 342 16.57 -4.56 1.98
C ALA A 342 16.43 -3.10 2.46
N LYS A 343 17.44 -2.59 3.18
CA LYS A 343 17.46 -1.21 3.66
C LYS A 343 17.43 -0.19 2.51
N ALA A 344 18.26 -0.39 1.48
CA ALA A 344 18.32 0.54 0.34
C ALA A 344 16.99 0.57 -0.43
N VAL A 345 16.37 -0.59 -0.63
CA VAL A 345 15.06 -0.71 -1.28
C VAL A 345 13.96 -0.05 -0.46
N LEU A 346 13.99 -0.24 0.86
CA LEU A 346 13.03 0.37 1.79
C LEU A 346 13.17 1.89 1.80
N ASP A 347 14.40 2.40 1.95
CA ASP A 347 14.68 3.85 2.00
C ASP A 347 14.27 4.54 0.69
N PHE A 348 14.54 3.91 -0.46
CA PHE A 348 14.11 4.42 -1.76
C PHE A 348 12.58 4.41 -1.91
N GLY A 349 11.93 3.30 -1.52
CA GLY A 349 10.48 3.20 -1.52
C GLY A 349 9.81 4.26 -0.66
N ASP A 350 10.33 4.46 0.54
CA ASP A 350 9.84 5.48 1.47
C ASP A 350 10.02 6.90 0.92
N LEU A 351 11.18 7.22 0.38
CA LEU A 351 11.45 8.54 -0.21
C LEU A 351 10.42 8.87 -1.30
N MET A 352 10.13 7.92 -2.18
CA MET A 352 9.23 8.14 -3.30
C MET A 352 7.76 8.19 -2.87
N ILE A 353 7.31 7.25 -2.02
CA ILE A 353 5.91 7.20 -1.57
C ILE A 353 5.58 8.40 -0.68
N LEU A 354 6.43 8.74 0.28
CA LEU A 354 6.20 9.90 1.14
C LEU A 354 6.41 11.22 0.39
N GLY A 355 7.35 11.24 -0.56
CA GLY A 355 7.55 12.38 -1.46
C GLY A 355 6.32 12.67 -2.32
N MET A 356 5.58 11.64 -2.71
CA MET A 356 4.30 11.75 -3.42
C MET A 356 3.19 12.33 -2.54
N ALA A 357 3.19 12.01 -1.24
CA ALA A 357 2.19 12.49 -0.29
C ALA A 357 2.20 14.02 -0.16
N PHE A 358 3.37 14.66 -0.21
CA PHE A 358 3.47 16.11 -0.05
C PHE A 358 2.63 16.90 -1.08
N PRO A 359 2.86 16.78 -2.40
CA PRO A 359 2.04 17.48 -3.39
C PRO A 359 0.56 17.09 -3.31
N ASN A 360 0.29 15.82 -3.00
CA ASN A 360 -1.07 15.32 -2.89
C ASN A 360 -1.85 15.98 -1.75
N LEU A 361 -1.31 15.97 -0.53
CA LEU A 361 -1.97 16.56 0.65
C LEU A 361 -2.21 18.07 0.48
N VAL A 362 -1.24 18.80 -0.11
CA VAL A 362 -1.43 20.21 -0.43
C VAL A 362 -2.66 20.38 -1.34
N GLY A 363 -2.77 19.58 -2.41
CA GLY A 363 -3.92 19.65 -3.32
C GLY A 363 -5.23 19.25 -2.66
N VAL A 364 -5.25 18.17 -1.89
CA VAL A 364 -6.46 17.70 -1.19
C VAL A 364 -6.98 18.74 -0.21
N VAL A 365 -6.09 19.36 0.59
CA VAL A 365 -6.47 20.42 1.53
C VAL A 365 -7.05 21.63 0.80
N LEU A 366 -6.39 22.10 -0.26
CA LEU A 366 -6.86 23.26 -1.03
C LEU A 366 -8.18 22.99 -1.78
N LEU A 367 -8.43 21.75 -2.18
CA LEU A 367 -9.64 21.33 -2.88
C LEU A 367 -10.72 20.75 -1.94
N SER A 368 -10.50 20.75 -0.63
CA SER A 368 -11.42 20.15 0.35
C SER A 368 -12.84 20.72 0.31
N GLY A 369 -12.98 22.03 0.03
CA GLY A 369 -14.29 22.67 -0.14
C GLY A 369 -15.10 22.08 -1.29
N LYS A 370 -14.46 21.66 -2.39
CA LYS A 370 -15.14 21.00 -3.51
C LYS A 370 -15.62 19.59 -3.12
N VAL A 371 -14.82 18.87 -2.32
CA VAL A 371 -15.19 17.55 -1.82
C VAL A 371 -16.39 17.67 -0.87
N SER A 372 -16.36 18.65 0.05
CA SER A 372 -17.47 18.91 0.98
C SER A 372 -18.77 19.24 0.24
N GLY A 373 -18.72 20.16 -0.72
CA GLY A 373 -19.90 20.51 -1.53
C GLY A 373 -20.45 19.32 -2.32
N ALA A 374 -19.59 18.49 -2.90
CA ALA A 374 -20.02 17.28 -3.60
C ALA A 374 -20.65 16.25 -2.65
N LEU A 375 -20.13 16.13 -1.43
CA LEU A 375 -20.70 15.24 -0.40
C LEU A 375 -22.06 15.71 0.06
N GLU A 376 -22.22 17.01 0.31
CA GLU A 376 -23.50 17.62 0.72
C GLU A 376 -24.59 17.43 -0.35
N ASP A 377 -24.26 17.70 -1.63
CA ASP A 377 -25.17 17.45 -2.75
C ASP A 377 -25.56 15.96 -2.84
N TYR A 378 -24.57 15.07 -2.77
CA TYR A 378 -24.82 13.63 -2.82
C TYR A 378 -25.75 13.17 -1.67
N LEU A 379 -25.52 13.64 -0.44
CA LEU A 379 -26.34 13.28 0.70
C LEU A 379 -27.76 13.88 0.60
N ALA A 380 -27.91 15.09 0.08
CA ALA A 380 -29.22 15.69 -0.19
C ALA A 380 -30.03 14.86 -1.20
N ARG A 381 -29.42 14.48 -2.33
CA ARG A 381 -30.03 13.62 -3.35
C ARG A 381 -30.34 12.21 -2.81
N LEU A 382 -29.47 11.65 -1.96
CA LEU A 382 -29.71 10.35 -1.33
C LEU A 382 -30.92 10.39 -0.39
N ARG A 383 -31.04 11.45 0.44
CA ARG A 383 -32.20 11.65 1.33
C ARG A 383 -33.49 11.87 0.56
N ALA A 384 -33.42 12.53 -0.61
CA ALA A 384 -34.55 12.75 -1.50
C ALA A 384 -34.93 11.49 -2.32
N GLY A 385 -34.26 10.35 -2.15
CA GLY A 385 -34.55 9.10 -2.84
C GLY A 385 -34.24 9.12 -4.34
N GLN A 386 -33.38 10.04 -4.81
CA GLN A 386 -33.08 10.22 -6.24
C GLN A 386 -32.17 9.13 -6.83
N PHE A 387 -31.58 8.25 -6.00
CA PHE A 387 -30.77 7.14 -6.48
C PHE A 387 -31.61 5.87 -6.60
N THR A 388 -31.79 5.38 -7.83
CA THR A 388 -32.35 4.05 -8.06
C THR A 388 -31.40 2.98 -7.51
N ARG A 389 -31.95 1.99 -6.78
CA ARG A 389 -31.17 0.78 -6.43
C ARG A 389 -30.69 0.14 -7.74
N ALA A 390 -29.37 -0.02 -7.89
CA ALA A 390 -28.85 -0.87 -8.95
C ALA A 390 -29.43 -2.27 -8.73
N ARG A 391 -30.15 -2.77 -9.74
CA ARG A 391 -30.66 -4.15 -9.77
C ARG A 391 -29.53 -5.09 -10.06
#